data_9d3907c3aa17fb91e6eb3d1c5c5f6c6c
#
_entry.id   9d3907c3aa17fb91e6eb3d1c5c5f6c6c
#
_cell.length_a   1.000
_cell.length_b   1.000
_cell.length_c   1.000
_cell.angle_alpha   90.00
_cell.angle_beta   90.00
_cell.angle_gamma   90.00
#
_symmetry.space_group_name_H-M   'P 1'
#
loop_
_entity.id
_entity.type
_entity.pdbx_description
1 polymer ?
#
loop_
_entity_poly.entity_id
_entity_poly.type
_entity_poly.pdbx_seq_one_letter_code
_entity_poly.pdbx_strand_id
1 'polypeptide(L)'
;MSDYVYSLNKSGLSVIKLLYNQKKIFDCWDDNIKIRHLANKHISNLNLKKINQKNINLYKNIYLTPGISLNDKRFKKYLKLKN
;
A
#
# COMPACT_ATOMS: atom_id res chain seq x y z
N MET A 1 -14.17 4.71 -3.70
CA MET A 1 -12.86 4.95 -3.07
C MET A 1 -11.99 3.72 -3.23
N SER A 2 -10.70 3.91 -3.43
CA SER A 2 -9.78 2.81 -3.64
C SER A 2 -9.05 2.42 -2.35
N ASP A 3 -8.40 1.27 -2.38
CA ASP A 3 -7.57 0.80 -1.29
C ASP A 3 -6.11 1.13 -1.56
N TYR A 4 -5.28 1.03 -0.54
CA TYR A 4 -3.85 1.30 -0.63
C TYR A 4 -3.07 0.24 0.12
N VAL A 5 -1.99 -0.26 -0.49
CA VAL A 5 -1.12 -1.24 0.14
C VAL A 5 0.28 -0.65 0.25
N TYR A 6 0.77 -0.49 1.46
CA TYR A 6 2.12 0.01 1.71
C TYR A 6 3.03 -1.14 2.08
N SER A 7 4.15 -1.20 1.40
CA SER A 7 5.11 -2.29 1.44
C SER A 7 4.66 -3.46 0.56
N LEU A 8 5.55 -3.85 -0.34
CA LEU A 8 5.30 -4.91 -1.32
C LEU A 8 6.18 -6.13 -1.06
N ASN A 9 6.56 -6.34 0.20
CA ASN A 9 7.22 -7.56 0.62
C ASN A 9 6.23 -8.73 0.54
N LYS A 10 6.60 -9.88 1.07
CA LYS A 10 5.79 -11.09 0.97
C LYS A 10 4.35 -10.90 1.43
N SER A 11 4.14 -10.22 2.56
CA SER A 11 2.79 -9.96 3.08
C SER A 11 2.01 -9.00 2.19
N GLY A 12 2.65 -7.92 1.75
CA GLY A 12 2.03 -6.95 0.86
C GLY A 12 1.69 -7.55 -0.49
N LEU A 13 2.56 -8.41 -1.04
CA LEU A 13 2.27 -9.11 -2.29
C LEU A 13 1.03 -9.97 -2.17
N SER A 14 0.83 -10.65 -1.03
CA SER A 14 -0.37 -11.45 -0.81
C SER A 14 -1.63 -10.58 -0.85
N VAL A 15 -1.58 -9.40 -0.24
CA VAL A 15 -2.70 -8.47 -0.23
C VAL A 15 -3.02 -7.96 -1.63
N ILE A 16 -1.99 -7.53 -2.39
CA ILE A 16 -2.26 -7.00 -3.73
C ILE A 16 -2.76 -8.08 -4.68
N LYS A 17 -2.31 -9.32 -4.53
CA LYS A 17 -2.84 -10.42 -5.32
C LYS A 17 -4.32 -10.66 -5.04
N LEU A 18 -4.69 -10.59 -3.76
CA LEU A 18 -6.10 -10.73 -3.36
C LEU A 18 -6.96 -9.61 -3.95
N LEU A 19 -6.52 -8.36 -3.81
CA LEU A 19 -7.26 -7.22 -4.35
C LEU A 19 -7.37 -7.29 -5.87
N TYR A 20 -6.29 -7.68 -6.54
CA TYR A 20 -6.28 -7.85 -7.99
C TYR A 20 -7.29 -8.90 -8.44
N ASN A 21 -7.32 -10.05 -7.75
CA ASN A 21 -8.23 -11.14 -8.09
C ASN A 21 -9.68 -10.75 -7.83
N GLN A 22 -9.93 -9.88 -6.86
CA GLN A 22 -11.27 -9.37 -6.57
C GLN A 22 -11.66 -8.20 -7.48
N LYS A 23 -10.80 -7.83 -8.43
CA LYS A 23 -10.99 -6.71 -9.37
C LYS A 23 -11.24 -5.39 -8.64
N LYS A 24 -10.62 -5.23 -7.47
CA LYS A 24 -10.69 -3.97 -6.73
C LYS A 24 -9.65 -2.99 -7.24
N ILE A 25 -9.98 -1.71 -7.17
CA ILE A 25 -9.05 -0.64 -7.52
C ILE A 25 -8.17 -0.36 -6.30
N PHE A 26 -6.86 -0.35 -6.50
CA PHE A 26 -5.92 -0.07 -5.41
C PHE A 26 -4.67 0.58 -5.94
N ASP A 27 -4.02 1.36 -5.08
CA ASP A 27 -2.67 1.87 -5.28
C ASP A 27 -1.74 1.17 -4.31
N CYS A 28 -0.46 1.15 -4.60
CA CYS A 28 0.52 0.48 -3.74
C CYS A 28 1.89 1.15 -3.85
N TRP A 29 2.75 0.87 -2.89
CA TRP A 29 4.08 1.43 -2.88
C TRP A 29 5.00 0.66 -1.94
N ASP A 30 6.29 0.67 -2.27
CA ASP A 30 7.35 0.25 -1.37
C ASP A 30 8.52 1.22 -1.57
N ASP A 31 9.15 1.64 -0.51
CA ASP A 31 10.27 2.59 -0.59
C ASP A 31 11.49 1.97 -1.28
N ASN A 32 11.59 0.65 -1.30
CA ASN A 32 12.68 -0.06 -1.95
C ASN A 32 12.37 -0.29 -3.42
N ILE A 33 13.15 0.32 -4.30
CA ILE A 33 12.92 0.20 -5.74
C ILE A 33 13.02 -1.25 -6.24
N LYS A 34 13.89 -2.06 -5.65
CA LYS A 34 14.02 -3.47 -6.04
C LYS A 34 12.76 -4.24 -5.74
N ILE A 35 12.14 -3.95 -4.60
CA ILE A 35 10.87 -4.59 -4.22
C ILE A 35 9.76 -4.15 -5.16
N ARG A 36 9.71 -2.87 -5.54
CA ARG A 36 8.72 -2.39 -6.52
C ARG A 36 8.85 -3.13 -7.86
N HIS A 37 10.08 -3.32 -8.33
CA HIS A 37 10.31 -4.05 -9.58
C HIS A 37 9.87 -5.50 -9.49
N LEU A 38 10.17 -6.17 -8.38
CA LEU A 38 9.74 -7.56 -8.18
C LEU A 38 8.23 -7.68 -8.15
N ALA A 39 7.55 -6.77 -7.44
CA ALA A 39 6.10 -6.78 -7.38
C ALA A 39 5.48 -6.60 -8.78
N ASN A 40 6.04 -5.72 -9.58
CA ASN A 40 5.53 -5.46 -10.92
C ASN A 40 5.76 -6.62 -11.88
N LYS A 41 6.70 -7.52 -11.57
CA LYS A 41 6.87 -8.77 -12.32
C LYS A 41 5.77 -9.78 -12.01
N HIS A 42 5.27 -9.78 -10.78
CA HIS A 42 4.17 -10.67 -10.37
C HIS A 42 2.81 -10.17 -10.86
N ILE A 43 2.61 -8.87 -10.83
CA ILE A 43 1.35 -8.25 -11.28
C ILE A 43 1.71 -7.07 -12.16
N SER A 44 1.34 -7.13 -13.43
CA SER A 44 1.59 -6.06 -14.39
C SER A 44 0.74 -4.84 -14.11
N ASN A 45 1.25 -3.67 -14.49
CA ASN A 45 0.49 -2.42 -14.44
C ASN A 45 0.04 -2.02 -13.04
N LEU A 46 0.87 -2.28 -12.04
CA LEU A 46 0.61 -1.79 -10.70
C LEU A 46 0.63 -0.27 -10.67
N ASN A 47 -0.33 0.32 -9.99
CA ASN A 47 -0.36 1.76 -9.81
C ASN A 47 0.50 2.12 -8.59
N LEU A 48 1.78 2.38 -8.86
CA LEU A 48 2.76 2.69 -7.82
C LEU A 48 2.66 4.19 -7.49
N LYS A 49 2.11 4.49 -6.32
CA LYS A 49 1.88 5.87 -5.91
C LYS A 49 2.31 6.08 -4.48
N LYS A 50 3.28 6.97 -4.30
CA LYS A 50 3.80 7.28 -2.98
C LYS A 50 2.74 8.00 -2.14
N ILE A 51 2.53 7.53 -0.90
CA ILE A 51 1.54 8.11 -0.02
C ILE A 51 2.09 9.38 0.64
N ASN A 52 1.24 10.37 0.85
CA ASN A 52 1.57 11.60 1.55
C ASN A 52 0.35 12.08 2.33
N GLN A 53 0.51 13.21 3.05
CA GLN A 53 -0.57 13.73 3.88
C GLN A 53 -1.78 14.21 3.07
N LYS A 54 -1.58 14.54 1.80
CA LYS A 54 -2.66 15.02 0.94
C LYS A 54 -3.52 13.87 0.42
N ASN A 55 -2.89 12.76 0.03
CA ASN A 55 -3.64 11.67 -0.61
C ASN A 55 -4.06 10.56 0.35
N ILE A 56 -3.56 10.57 1.59
CA ILE A 56 -3.86 9.50 2.54
C ILE A 56 -5.36 9.39 2.82
N ASN A 57 -6.09 10.48 2.77
CA ASN A 57 -7.53 10.49 3.03
C ASN A 57 -8.38 10.04 1.85
N LEU A 58 -7.76 9.83 0.69
CA LEU A 58 -8.46 9.37 -0.50
C LEU A 58 -8.73 7.88 -0.49
N TYR A 59 -8.09 7.15 0.42
CA TYR A 59 -8.20 5.70 0.45
C TYR A 59 -9.18 5.24 1.51
N LYS A 60 -9.99 4.25 1.14
CA LYS A 60 -10.95 3.63 2.05
C LYS A 60 -10.24 2.77 3.08
N ASN A 61 -9.30 1.95 2.63
CA ASN A 61 -8.52 1.06 3.48
C ASN A 61 -7.04 1.22 3.15
N ILE A 62 -6.21 1.25 4.18
CA ILE A 62 -4.76 1.24 4.00
C ILE A 62 -4.22 0.01 4.71
N TYR A 63 -3.59 -0.87 3.93
CA TYR A 63 -3.00 -2.10 4.44
C TYR A 63 -1.53 -1.84 4.74
N LEU A 64 -1.17 -1.92 6.01
CA LEU A 64 0.22 -1.79 6.48
C LEU A 64 0.73 -3.17 6.86
N THR A 65 1.84 -3.56 6.26
CA THR A 65 2.41 -4.88 6.58
C THR A 65 3.16 -4.84 7.91
N PRO A 66 3.38 -6.01 8.58
CA PRO A 66 4.02 -6.07 9.90
C PRO A 66 5.42 -5.53 9.82
N GLY A 67 6.14 -5.09 9.26
CA GLY A 67 7.47 -4.47 9.29
C GLY A 67 7.43 -2.96 9.30
N ILE A 68 6.25 -2.37 9.16
CA ILE A 68 6.11 -0.92 9.16
C ILE A 68 6.02 -0.43 10.61
N SER A 69 6.86 0.53 10.95
CA SER A 69 6.82 1.14 12.27
C SER A 69 5.55 1.94 12.46
N LEU A 70 4.86 1.72 13.56
CA LEU A 70 3.70 2.53 13.93
C LEU A 70 4.08 3.98 14.23
N ASN A 71 5.37 4.25 14.40
CA ASN A 71 5.88 5.60 14.60
C ASN A 71 6.21 6.32 13.29
N ASP A 72 5.99 5.67 12.15
CA ASP A 72 6.20 6.31 10.86
C ASP A 72 5.28 7.52 10.73
N LYS A 73 5.86 8.69 10.53
CA LYS A 73 5.14 9.97 10.51
C LYS A 73 4.06 10.01 9.42
N ARG A 74 4.26 9.28 8.33
CA ARG A 74 3.30 9.26 7.21
C ARG A 74 1.97 8.67 7.62
N PHE A 75 1.98 7.71 8.55
CA PHE A 75 0.78 6.98 8.95
C PHE A 75 0.27 7.36 10.33
N LYS A 76 1.08 8.05 11.12
CA LYS A 76 0.70 8.40 12.51
C LYS A 76 -0.59 9.20 12.56
N LYS A 77 -0.72 10.20 11.72
CA LYS A 77 -1.93 11.02 11.65
C LYS A 77 -3.14 10.21 11.18
N TYR A 78 -2.94 9.35 10.19
CA TYR A 78 -3.99 8.48 9.69
C TYR A 78 -4.51 7.54 10.78
N LEU A 79 -3.59 6.88 11.48
CA LEU A 79 -3.97 5.96 12.57
C LEU A 79 -4.72 6.68 13.68
N LYS A 80 -4.31 7.91 13.99
CA LYS A 80 -4.97 8.72 15.01
C LYS A 80 -6.40 9.08 14.60
N LEU A 81 -6.63 9.36 13.32
CA LEU A 81 -7.95 9.72 12.82
C LEU A 81 -8.88 8.52 12.69
N LYS A 82 -8.33 7.34 12.42
CA LYS A 82 -9.13 6.12 12.24
C LYS A 82 -9.41 5.37 13.53
N ASN A 83 -8.65 5.61 14.54
CA ASN A 83 -8.87 5.04 15.86
C ASN A 83 -9.65 6.01 16.73
#